data_c31cae4e0a01d8e4c91ebd392a1e4df0
#
_entry.id   c31cae4e0a01d8e4c91ebd392a1e4df0
#
_cell.length_a   1.000
_cell.length_b   1.000
_cell.length_c   1.000
_cell.angle_alpha   90.00
_cell.angle_beta   90.00
_cell.angle_gamma   90.00
#
_symmetry.space_group_name_H-M   'P 1'
#
loop_
_entity.id
_entity.type
_entity.pdbx_description
1 polymer ?
#
loop_
_entity_poly.entity_id
_entity_poly.type
_entity_poly.pdbx_seq_one_letter_code
_entity_poly.pdbx_strand_id
1 'polypeptide(L)'
;MAGAGSATEGKVNGIDIYGWTTPVTIEKLTNIPTHNLGGSGENSSQITFRAGGTKVYIDRDITISETDSAIAQIIDENENVFETDNYSGYGFDYDPYPGDMYINGYLCDVKNTGDGQVEIKLTNGYAAYDNSTDNSVVIYESETAAYSRQGADIKAESDIVTEYDTVIKETESQTSGEKPMEKPTEKPAETSGVEKVTISGRTQAMTRASQERSAKDILILEMGSNGGWENDYQQLILQYDNIILNSGCKYYIIVGDTDDPADSADGYQGAYDSDGNYVGIGDTSWEAALRLAYGDHFFNTRTYMIQNGLSDCGLDTTTDDLENFKKGNISEQLRYDWTHFNCYGYYSKGIGVYKKGVELGYWS
;
A
#
# COMPACT_ATOMS: atom_id res chain seq x y z
N MET A 1 13.01 4.89 6.21
CA MET A 1 13.03 6.31 6.66
C MET A 1 11.64 6.93 6.78
N ALA A 2 10.67 6.54 5.97
CA ALA A 2 9.28 6.97 6.15
C ALA A 2 8.74 6.70 7.57
N GLY A 3 9.17 5.60 8.18
CA GLY A 3 8.87 5.34 9.58
C GLY A 3 9.42 6.36 10.58
N ALA A 4 10.53 7.03 10.27
CA ALA A 4 11.07 8.06 11.17
C ALA A 4 10.19 9.32 11.16
N GLY A 5 9.59 9.68 10.01
CA GLY A 5 8.73 10.85 9.89
C GLY A 5 7.42 10.69 10.67
N SER A 6 6.74 9.55 10.56
CA SER A 6 5.49 9.29 11.31
C SER A 6 5.71 9.16 12.82
N ALA A 7 6.93 8.83 13.25
CA ALA A 7 7.33 8.71 14.64
C ALA A 7 7.72 10.06 15.28
N THR A 8 7.38 11.18 14.68
CA THR A 8 7.53 12.51 15.31
C THR A 8 6.36 12.78 16.25
N GLU A 9 6.62 13.54 17.32
CA GLU A 9 5.59 13.93 18.27
C GLU A 9 4.63 14.95 17.63
N GLY A 10 3.33 14.72 17.76
CA GLY A 10 2.31 15.64 17.27
C GLY A 10 0.95 15.39 17.89
N LYS A 11 0.15 16.46 18.02
CA LYS A 11 -1.22 16.37 18.52
C LYS A 11 -2.15 17.21 17.67
N VAL A 12 -3.30 16.64 17.35
CA VAL A 12 -4.39 17.34 16.65
C VAL A 12 -5.62 17.28 17.53
N ASN A 13 -6.16 18.46 17.91
CA ASN A 13 -7.31 18.59 18.81
C ASN A 13 -7.15 17.82 20.14
N GLY A 14 -5.92 17.76 20.66
CA GLY A 14 -5.60 17.04 21.89
C GLY A 14 -5.35 15.53 21.72
N ILE A 15 -5.59 14.98 20.55
CA ILE A 15 -5.34 13.56 20.22
C ILE A 15 -3.87 13.44 19.81
N ASP A 16 -3.17 12.47 20.40
CA ASP A 16 -1.82 12.12 20.02
C ASP A 16 -1.86 11.37 18.69
N ILE A 17 -1.14 11.88 17.68
CA ILE A 17 -1.05 11.29 16.34
C ILE A 17 0.31 10.66 16.06
N TYR A 18 1.08 10.38 17.11
CA TYR A 18 2.33 9.63 16.96
C TYR A 18 2.11 8.30 16.26
N GLY A 19 2.89 8.04 15.19
CA GLY A 19 2.79 6.81 14.42
C GLY A 19 1.55 6.70 13.51
N TRP A 20 0.75 7.76 13.38
CA TRP A 20 -0.36 7.76 12.44
C TRP A 20 0.17 7.94 11.02
N THR A 21 0.21 6.82 10.30
CA THR A 21 0.47 6.77 8.86
C THR A 21 -0.86 6.92 8.10
N THR A 22 -0.81 7.06 6.79
CA THR A 22 -2.02 7.06 5.94
C THR A 22 -2.93 5.84 6.21
N PRO A 23 -2.40 4.58 6.23
CA PRO A 23 -3.22 3.41 6.56
C PRO A 23 -3.90 3.49 7.93
N VAL A 24 -3.14 3.85 8.96
CA VAL A 24 -3.67 3.96 10.33
C VAL A 24 -4.76 5.02 10.41
N THR A 25 -4.56 6.15 9.75
CA THR A 25 -5.55 7.24 9.74
C THR A 25 -6.85 6.78 9.07
N ILE A 26 -6.77 6.11 7.93
CA ILE A 26 -7.94 5.58 7.22
C ILE A 26 -8.68 4.56 8.08
N GLU A 27 -7.97 3.60 8.68
CA GLU A 27 -8.57 2.59 9.54
C GLU A 27 -9.33 3.21 10.72
N LYS A 28 -8.72 4.21 11.39
CA LYS A 28 -9.37 4.91 12.50
C LYS A 28 -10.60 5.72 12.09
N LEU A 29 -10.63 6.25 10.89
CA LEU A 29 -11.75 7.06 10.39
C LEU A 29 -12.89 6.21 9.82
N THR A 30 -12.57 5.07 9.21
CA THR A 30 -13.55 4.22 8.53
C THR A 30 -14.01 3.03 9.37
N ASN A 31 -13.20 2.65 10.37
CA ASN A 31 -13.32 1.38 11.09
C ASN A 31 -13.29 0.15 10.14
N ILE A 32 -12.67 0.30 8.96
CA ILE A 32 -12.44 -0.78 8.00
C ILE A 32 -11.00 -1.26 8.19
N PRO A 33 -10.74 -2.58 8.35
CA PRO A 33 -9.38 -3.10 8.43
C PRO A 33 -8.52 -2.61 7.28
N THR A 34 -7.31 -2.14 7.59
CA THR A 34 -6.40 -1.59 6.59
C THR A 34 -5.10 -2.39 6.57
N HIS A 35 -4.75 -2.94 5.40
CA HIS A 35 -3.51 -3.69 5.18
C HIS A 35 -2.48 -2.79 4.51
N ASN A 36 -1.43 -2.42 5.26
CA ASN A 36 -0.30 -1.70 4.71
C ASN A 36 0.66 -2.67 4.03
N LEU A 37 0.69 -2.63 2.72
CA LEU A 37 1.58 -3.44 1.88
C LEU A 37 2.66 -2.56 1.19
N GLY A 38 2.89 -1.36 1.66
CA GLY A 38 3.96 -0.51 1.16
C GLY A 38 5.36 -1.07 1.50
N GLY A 39 6.34 -0.90 0.62
CA GLY A 39 7.74 -1.24 0.80
C GLY A 39 8.63 0.00 0.71
N SER A 40 9.41 0.29 1.77
CA SER A 40 10.30 1.46 1.77
C SER A 40 11.34 1.35 0.66
N GLY A 41 11.42 2.37 -0.20
CA GLY A 41 12.40 2.42 -1.30
C GLY A 41 12.02 1.59 -2.52
N GLU A 42 10.85 0.96 -2.56
CA GLU A 42 10.37 0.26 -3.75
C GLU A 42 10.15 1.23 -4.92
N ASN A 43 10.62 0.84 -6.08
CA ASN A 43 10.26 1.50 -7.32
C ASN A 43 8.92 0.97 -7.88
N SER A 44 8.36 1.64 -8.88
CA SER A 44 7.05 1.28 -9.41
C SER A 44 6.98 -0.13 -10.01
N SER A 45 8.06 -0.62 -10.64
CA SER A 45 8.11 -1.99 -11.19
C SER A 45 8.05 -3.04 -10.08
N GLN A 46 8.76 -2.81 -8.97
CA GLN A 46 8.76 -3.69 -7.80
C GLN A 46 7.39 -3.73 -7.13
N ILE A 47 6.76 -2.57 -6.95
CA ILE A 47 5.39 -2.49 -6.42
C ILE A 47 4.42 -3.21 -7.36
N THR A 48 4.55 -3.01 -8.68
CA THR A 48 3.71 -3.67 -9.68
C THR A 48 3.82 -5.18 -9.59
N PHE A 49 5.03 -5.72 -9.49
CA PHE A 49 5.24 -7.15 -9.29
C PHE A 49 4.60 -7.64 -7.99
N ARG A 50 4.93 -7.02 -6.88
CA ARG A 50 4.44 -7.43 -5.55
C ARG A 50 2.93 -7.31 -5.42
N ALA A 51 2.33 -6.31 -6.07
CA ALA A 51 0.89 -6.13 -6.13
C ALA A 51 0.19 -7.03 -7.19
N GLY A 52 0.93 -7.91 -7.88
CA GLY A 52 0.37 -8.84 -8.85
C GLY A 52 0.04 -8.23 -10.21
N GLY A 53 0.54 -7.03 -10.49
CA GLY A 53 0.43 -6.41 -11.83
C GLY A 53 1.32 -7.09 -12.87
N THR A 54 2.42 -7.71 -12.43
CA THR A 54 3.29 -8.52 -13.29
C THR A 54 3.01 -10.00 -13.03
N LYS A 55 2.63 -10.74 -14.06
CA LYS A 55 2.39 -12.19 -13.96
C LYS A 55 3.66 -12.95 -14.24
N VAL A 56 3.98 -13.87 -13.34
CA VAL A 56 5.13 -14.77 -13.50
C VAL A 56 4.74 -16.23 -13.28
N TYR A 57 5.51 -17.14 -13.84
CA TYR A 57 5.22 -18.58 -13.86
C TYR A 57 6.51 -19.36 -13.59
N ILE A 58 6.38 -20.60 -13.07
CA ILE A 58 7.50 -21.54 -13.04
C ILE A 58 7.66 -22.20 -14.43
N ASP A 59 8.89 -22.42 -14.85
CA ASP A 59 9.20 -22.92 -16.20
C ASP A 59 8.98 -24.44 -16.38
N ARG A 60 8.95 -25.20 -15.30
CA ARG A 60 8.96 -26.68 -15.32
C ARG A 60 8.13 -27.30 -14.21
N ASP A 61 7.83 -28.61 -14.35
CA ASP A 61 7.27 -29.41 -13.28
C ASP A 61 8.25 -29.50 -12.10
N ILE A 62 7.74 -29.32 -10.88
CA ILE A 62 8.51 -29.46 -9.65
C ILE A 62 7.77 -30.38 -8.68
N THR A 63 8.54 -31.07 -7.85
CA THR A 63 8.01 -31.84 -6.70
C THR A 63 8.70 -31.34 -5.44
N ILE A 64 7.92 -30.84 -4.50
CA ILE A 64 8.38 -30.19 -3.28
C ILE A 64 7.64 -30.72 -2.05
N SER A 65 8.20 -30.45 -0.88
CA SER A 65 7.59 -30.74 0.43
C SER A 65 8.07 -29.71 1.46
N GLU A 66 7.70 -29.87 2.71
CA GLU A 66 8.25 -29.06 3.81
C GLU A 66 9.75 -29.31 4.06
N THR A 67 10.30 -30.41 3.58
CA THR A 67 11.71 -30.78 3.76
C THR A 67 12.50 -30.81 2.46
N ASP A 68 11.85 -31.00 1.32
CA ASP A 68 12.48 -31.11 0.02
C ASP A 68 12.15 -29.87 -0.82
N SER A 69 13.15 -29.19 -1.31
CA SER A 69 13.03 -28.08 -2.25
C SER A 69 13.28 -28.49 -3.69
N ALA A 70 12.87 -27.68 -4.64
CA ALA A 70 13.18 -27.79 -6.05
C ALA A 70 13.65 -26.45 -6.63
N ILE A 71 14.46 -26.51 -7.68
CA ILE A 71 14.89 -25.32 -8.43
C ILE A 71 14.02 -25.21 -9.70
N ALA A 72 13.47 -24.02 -9.91
CA ALA A 72 12.77 -23.65 -11.13
C ALA A 72 13.26 -22.30 -11.62
N GLN A 73 13.04 -22.01 -12.89
CA GLN A 73 13.20 -20.68 -13.44
C GLN A 73 11.88 -19.94 -13.40
N ILE A 74 11.91 -18.68 -13.05
CA ILE A 74 10.75 -17.81 -13.15
C ILE A 74 10.73 -17.21 -14.57
N ILE A 75 9.59 -17.30 -15.23
CA ILE A 75 9.36 -16.80 -16.59
C ILE A 75 8.15 -15.87 -16.60
N ASP A 76 8.11 -14.94 -17.56
CA ASP A 76 6.95 -14.13 -17.88
C ASP A 76 5.91 -14.92 -18.73
N GLU A 77 4.82 -14.28 -19.10
CA GLU A 77 3.77 -14.89 -19.94
C GLU A 77 4.24 -15.23 -21.35
N ASN A 78 5.34 -14.62 -21.83
CA ASN A 78 5.96 -14.88 -23.13
C ASN A 78 7.10 -15.91 -23.06
N GLU A 79 7.29 -16.56 -21.92
CA GLU A 79 8.38 -17.53 -21.64
C GLU A 79 9.78 -16.91 -21.58
N ASN A 80 9.89 -15.58 -21.47
CA ASN A 80 11.18 -14.96 -21.21
C ASN A 80 11.55 -15.14 -19.75
N VAL A 81 12.84 -15.29 -19.49
CA VAL A 81 13.36 -15.34 -18.12
C VAL A 81 13.03 -14.03 -17.40
N PHE A 82 12.38 -14.14 -16.27
CA PHE A 82 12.12 -13.00 -15.39
C PHE A 82 13.34 -12.77 -14.50
N GLU A 83 13.88 -11.56 -14.54
CA GLU A 83 15.09 -11.21 -13.79
C GLU A 83 14.77 -11.03 -12.30
N THR A 84 14.72 -12.11 -11.56
CA THR A 84 14.38 -12.13 -10.13
C THR A 84 15.32 -11.28 -9.27
N ASP A 85 16.56 -11.06 -9.69
CA ASP A 85 17.54 -10.25 -8.97
C ASP A 85 17.10 -8.79 -8.79
N ASN A 86 16.37 -8.24 -9.76
CA ASN A 86 15.81 -6.89 -9.68
C ASN A 86 14.69 -6.76 -8.64
N TYR A 87 14.17 -7.88 -8.17
CA TYR A 87 13.06 -7.99 -7.23
C TYR A 87 13.46 -8.70 -5.93
N SER A 88 14.72 -9.09 -5.81
CA SER A 88 15.31 -9.57 -4.56
C SER A 88 15.15 -8.49 -3.49
N GLY A 89 14.62 -8.87 -2.37
CA GLY A 89 14.20 -7.93 -1.33
C GLY A 89 12.78 -7.35 -1.49
N TYR A 90 12.09 -7.58 -2.62
CA TYR A 90 10.78 -6.99 -2.89
C TYR A 90 9.75 -7.99 -3.45
N GLY A 91 9.74 -9.19 -3.00
CA GLY A 91 8.81 -10.23 -3.45
C GLY A 91 9.39 -11.62 -3.35
N PHE A 92 10.72 -11.74 -3.43
CA PHE A 92 11.41 -13.01 -3.26
C PHE A 92 12.10 -13.14 -1.90
N ASP A 93 12.50 -12.05 -1.24
CA ASP A 93 13.26 -12.09 0.00
C ASP A 93 12.92 -10.98 1.02
N TYR A 94 11.83 -10.21 0.85
CA TYR A 94 11.57 -9.03 1.68
C TYR A 94 10.37 -9.17 2.63
N ASP A 95 10.53 -8.67 3.88
CA ASP A 95 9.43 -8.42 4.81
C ASP A 95 8.47 -7.33 4.22
N PRO A 96 7.15 -7.47 4.27
CA PRO A 96 6.38 -8.23 5.25
C PRO A 96 6.18 -9.70 4.97
N TYR A 97 6.46 -10.18 3.80
CA TYR A 97 6.27 -11.58 3.41
C TYR A 97 7.51 -12.09 2.67
N PRO A 98 8.66 -12.23 3.35
CA PRO A 98 9.91 -12.60 2.72
C PRO A 98 9.79 -13.96 2.06
N GLY A 99 9.95 -13.98 0.73
CA GLY A 99 9.98 -15.18 -0.05
C GLY A 99 8.66 -15.97 -0.14
N ASP A 100 7.60 -15.57 0.53
CA ASP A 100 6.35 -16.29 0.51
C ASP A 100 5.58 -16.01 -0.80
N MET A 101 5.38 -17.06 -1.59
CA MET A 101 4.56 -17.02 -2.80
C MET A 101 3.54 -18.16 -2.83
N TYR A 102 2.41 -17.91 -3.44
CA TYR A 102 1.43 -18.94 -3.75
C TYR A 102 1.70 -19.53 -5.15
N ILE A 103 1.91 -20.84 -5.22
CA ILE A 103 2.08 -21.57 -6.47
C ILE A 103 1.08 -22.71 -6.47
N ASN A 104 0.13 -22.71 -7.40
CA ASN A 104 -0.98 -23.67 -7.45
C ASN A 104 -1.81 -23.72 -6.13
N GLY A 105 -1.98 -22.57 -5.46
CA GLY A 105 -2.69 -22.48 -4.18
C GLY A 105 -1.89 -22.97 -2.96
N TYR A 106 -0.65 -23.41 -3.13
CA TYR A 106 0.24 -23.76 -2.03
C TYR A 106 1.12 -22.57 -1.65
N LEU A 107 1.18 -22.27 -0.36
CA LEU A 107 2.13 -21.27 0.15
C LEU A 107 3.53 -21.89 0.17
N CYS A 108 4.45 -21.26 -0.54
CA CYS A 108 5.82 -21.72 -0.73
C CYS A 108 6.81 -20.66 -0.22
N ASP A 109 7.87 -21.09 0.43
CA ASP A 109 9.08 -20.31 0.67
C ASP A 109 9.89 -20.33 -0.65
N VAL A 110 10.07 -19.17 -1.26
CA VAL A 110 10.73 -19.01 -2.56
C VAL A 110 11.95 -18.11 -2.38
N LYS A 111 13.11 -18.65 -2.66
CA LYS A 111 14.39 -17.95 -2.53
C LYS A 111 15.05 -17.72 -3.88
N ASN A 112 15.43 -16.50 -4.14
CA ASN A 112 16.23 -16.17 -5.31
C ASN A 112 17.62 -16.85 -5.22
N THR A 113 18.01 -17.53 -6.29
CA THR A 113 19.34 -18.16 -6.42
C THR A 113 20.19 -17.54 -7.52
N GLY A 114 19.68 -16.50 -8.18
CA GLY A 114 20.32 -15.77 -9.27
C GLY A 114 19.92 -16.27 -10.67
N ASP A 115 20.21 -15.48 -11.68
CA ASP A 115 19.95 -15.78 -13.08
C ASP A 115 18.47 -16.16 -13.39
N GLY A 116 17.53 -15.55 -12.70
CA GLY A 116 16.10 -15.85 -12.80
C GLY A 116 15.68 -17.19 -12.19
N GLN A 117 16.56 -17.87 -11.47
CA GLN A 117 16.29 -19.12 -10.78
C GLN A 117 15.87 -18.88 -9.33
N VAL A 118 14.98 -19.73 -8.85
CA VAL A 118 14.52 -19.74 -7.48
C VAL A 118 14.52 -21.14 -6.91
N GLU A 119 14.83 -21.25 -5.62
CA GLU A 119 14.60 -22.44 -4.81
C GLU A 119 13.20 -22.34 -4.20
N ILE A 120 12.37 -23.36 -4.40
CA ILE A 120 10.98 -23.41 -3.97
C ILE A 120 10.77 -24.56 -2.99
N LYS A 121 10.13 -24.29 -1.86
CA LYS A 121 9.84 -25.25 -0.80
C LYS A 121 8.46 -24.95 -0.21
N LEU A 122 7.71 -25.98 0.24
CA LEU A 122 6.45 -25.73 0.95
C LEU A 122 6.71 -25.04 2.30
N THR A 123 5.92 -24.03 2.61
CA THR A 123 5.93 -23.38 3.92
C THR A 123 5.24 -24.26 4.96
N ASN A 124 5.88 -24.45 6.11
CA ASN A 124 5.33 -25.24 7.20
C ASN A 124 4.06 -24.60 7.78
N GLY A 125 3.03 -25.40 8.01
CA GLY A 125 1.77 -24.91 8.57
C GLY A 125 0.78 -24.37 7.54
N TYR A 126 0.94 -24.74 6.28
CA TYR A 126 0.10 -24.38 5.16
C TYR A 126 -1.42 -24.51 5.43
N ALA A 127 -2.18 -23.48 5.10
CA ALA A 127 -3.61 -23.54 4.85
C ALA A 127 -3.89 -22.70 3.59
N ALA A 128 -4.71 -23.21 2.67
CA ALA A 128 -5.13 -22.40 1.53
C ALA A 128 -5.83 -21.14 2.05
N TYR A 129 -5.39 -20.00 1.53
CA TYR A 129 -6.01 -18.73 1.91
C TYR A 129 -7.40 -18.62 1.25
N ASP A 130 -8.42 -18.35 2.07
CA ASP A 130 -9.78 -18.07 1.61
C ASP A 130 -10.05 -16.56 1.73
N ASN A 131 -9.97 -15.86 0.60
CA ASN A 131 -10.22 -14.42 0.49
C ASN A 131 -11.68 -14.06 0.20
N SER A 132 -12.61 -15.02 0.34
CA SER A 132 -14.00 -14.86 -0.11
C SER A 132 -14.85 -13.90 0.74
N THR A 133 -14.39 -13.55 1.93
CA THR A 133 -15.21 -12.87 2.95
C THR A 133 -14.73 -11.47 3.36
N ASP A 134 -13.51 -11.09 3.07
CA ASP A 134 -12.95 -9.83 3.57
C ASP A 134 -13.26 -8.63 2.67
N ASN A 135 -13.74 -7.56 3.30
CA ASN A 135 -13.74 -6.22 2.73
C ASN A 135 -12.71 -5.42 3.52
N SER A 136 -11.58 -5.11 2.93
CA SER A 136 -10.53 -4.33 3.58
C SER A 136 -9.99 -3.25 2.65
N VAL A 137 -9.26 -2.31 3.22
CA VAL A 137 -8.49 -1.33 2.47
C VAL A 137 -7.08 -1.86 2.33
N VAL A 138 -6.60 -2.00 1.10
CA VAL A 138 -5.24 -2.47 0.81
C VAL A 138 -4.45 -1.32 0.20
N ILE A 139 -3.36 -0.95 0.85
CA ILE A 139 -2.54 0.19 0.48
C ILE A 139 -1.17 -0.27 0.04
N TYR A 140 -0.77 0.15 -1.16
CA TYR A 140 0.57 0.04 -1.67
C TYR A 140 1.17 1.45 -1.77
N GLU A 141 1.98 1.83 -0.81
CA GLU A 141 2.70 3.10 -0.78
C GLU A 141 4.20 2.85 -0.67
N SER A 142 5.00 3.57 -1.44
CA SER A 142 6.46 3.46 -1.40
C SER A 142 7.09 4.01 -0.11
N GLU A 143 6.38 4.90 0.58
CA GLU A 143 6.93 5.65 1.71
C GLU A 143 6.66 5.06 3.10
N THR A 144 5.59 4.31 3.30
CA THR A 144 5.05 4.00 4.64
C THR A 144 5.40 2.62 5.21
N ALA A 145 5.98 1.72 4.44
CA ALA A 145 6.08 0.31 4.81
C ALA A 145 7.02 -0.04 5.96
N ALA A 146 8.02 0.75 6.23
CA ALA A 146 9.10 0.33 7.13
C ALA A 146 8.72 0.30 8.62
N TYR A 147 7.57 0.84 9.03
CA TYR A 147 7.30 1.07 10.46
C TYR A 147 6.22 0.20 11.09
N SER A 148 5.31 -0.37 10.34
CA SER A 148 4.20 -1.14 10.91
C SER A 148 4.60 -2.50 11.48
N ARG A 149 5.87 -2.93 11.33
CA ARG A 149 6.31 -4.28 11.68
C ARG A 149 7.58 -4.45 12.50
N GLN A 150 8.30 -3.41 12.84
CA GLN A 150 9.30 -3.57 13.89
C GLN A 150 8.60 -3.59 15.25
N GLY A 151 7.96 -4.73 15.59
CA GLY A 151 7.71 -5.20 16.94
C GLY A 151 7.50 -4.16 18.03
N ALA A 152 6.96 -3.00 17.68
CA ALA A 152 6.28 -2.23 18.65
C ALA A 152 5.02 -3.05 18.95
N ASP A 153 5.08 -3.86 20.00
CA ASP A 153 3.93 -4.08 20.83
C ASP A 153 3.36 -2.67 21.12
N ILE A 154 2.58 -2.15 20.19
CA ILE A 154 1.59 -1.15 20.51
C ILE A 154 0.66 -1.94 21.41
N LYS A 155 0.98 -1.96 22.69
CA LYS A 155 -0.01 -2.24 23.70
C LYS A 155 -1.17 -1.35 23.29
N ALA A 156 -2.25 -1.98 22.85
CA ALA A 156 -3.52 -1.34 22.78
C ALA A 156 -3.76 -0.77 24.18
N GLU A 157 -3.37 0.47 24.38
CA GLU A 157 -3.82 1.22 25.52
C GLU A 157 -5.29 1.46 25.25
N SER A 158 -6.07 0.63 25.92
CA SER A 158 -7.52 0.62 25.96
C SER A 158 -8.14 1.92 26.52
N ASP A 159 -7.43 3.02 26.51
CA ASP A 159 -7.81 4.25 27.22
C ASP A 159 -8.01 5.49 26.33
N ILE A 160 -8.03 5.36 24.98
CA ILE A 160 -8.37 6.50 24.10
C ILE A 160 -9.75 6.33 23.46
N VAL A 161 -10.66 5.71 24.18
CA VAL A 161 -12.08 5.56 23.78
C VAL A 161 -12.91 6.34 24.77
N THR A 162 -13.06 7.66 24.64
CA THR A 162 -14.09 8.35 25.46
C THR A 162 -14.76 9.58 24.88
N GLU A 163 -14.40 10.11 23.72
CA GLU A 163 -15.16 11.26 23.18
C GLU A 163 -15.86 11.06 21.83
N TYR A 164 -15.45 10.08 21.02
CA TYR A 164 -16.16 9.75 19.79
C TYR A 164 -17.26 8.68 19.98
N ASP A 165 -17.20 7.89 21.04
CA ASP A 165 -18.21 6.86 21.38
C ASP A 165 -19.56 7.42 21.85
N THR A 166 -19.67 8.70 22.14
CA THR A 166 -20.92 9.29 22.63
C THR A 166 -21.93 9.61 21.53
N VAL A 167 -21.48 9.70 20.28
CA VAL A 167 -22.38 10.03 19.15
C VAL A 167 -22.95 8.76 18.48
N ILE A 168 -22.30 7.59 18.64
CA ILE A 168 -22.75 6.33 17.98
C ILE A 168 -23.60 5.45 18.88
N LYS A 169 -23.57 5.65 20.23
CA LYS A 169 -24.33 4.80 21.18
C LYS A 169 -25.82 5.08 21.29
N GLU A 170 -26.36 6.07 20.59
CA GLU A 170 -27.81 6.33 20.63
C GLU A 170 -28.64 5.58 19.56
N THR A 171 -28.02 4.78 18.67
CA THR A 171 -28.73 4.10 17.57
C THR A 171 -28.76 2.57 17.65
N GLU A 172 -28.13 1.93 18.62
CA GLU A 172 -28.16 0.47 18.79
C GLU A 172 -28.81 0.01 20.09
N SER A 173 -30.11 0.11 20.14
CA SER A 173 -30.94 -0.65 21.05
C SER A 173 -32.06 -1.30 20.26
N GLN A 174 -31.81 -2.49 19.74
CA GLN A 174 -32.74 -3.60 19.58
C GLN A 174 -32.23 -4.62 18.55
N THR A 175 -31.65 -5.71 19.02
CA THR A 175 -32.21 -7.07 18.85
C THR A 175 -31.18 -8.08 19.32
N SER A 176 -31.53 -8.73 20.40
CA SER A 176 -30.85 -9.87 21.00
C SER A 176 -31.20 -11.18 20.31
N GLY A 177 -30.23 -12.05 20.16
CA GLY A 177 -30.47 -13.42 19.73
C GLY A 177 -29.16 -14.21 19.59
N GLU A 178 -28.41 -14.38 20.69
CA GLU A 178 -27.24 -15.24 20.71
C GLU A 178 -27.64 -16.72 20.69
N LYS A 179 -27.10 -17.47 19.70
CA LYS A 179 -26.94 -18.92 19.79
C LYS A 179 -25.53 -19.23 20.26
N PRO A 180 -25.32 -20.20 21.14
CA PRO A 180 -23.98 -20.57 21.60
C PRO A 180 -23.16 -21.19 20.48
N MET A 181 -21.94 -20.68 20.32
CA MET A 181 -20.94 -21.22 19.39
C MET A 181 -20.40 -22.52 19.94
N GLU A 182 -20.58 -23.61 19.21
CA GLU A 182 -19.97 -24.90 19.52
C GLU A 182 -18.43 -24.81 19.38
N LYS A 183 -17.76 -25.34 20.39
CA LYS A 183 -16.30 -25.42 20.46
C LYS A 183 -15.76 -26.28 19.32
N PRO A 184 -14.73 -25.87 18.58
CA PRO A 184 -14.16 -26.71 17.53
C PRO A 184 -13.61 -28.00 18.12
N THR A 185 -14.02 -29.11 17.53
CA THR A 185 -13.48 -30.44 17.85
C THR A 185 -12.03 -30.53 17.43
N GLU A 186 -11.20 -31.04 18.32
CA GLU A 186 -9.79 -31.31 18.09
C GLU A 186 -9.59 -32.15 16.81
N LYS A 187 -8.69 -31.70 15.95
CA LYS A 187 -8.24 -32.37 14.74
C LYS A 187 -7.53 -33.69 15.12
N PRO A 188 -7.74 -34.77 14.38
CA PRO A 188 -7.02 -36.02 14.68
C PRO A 188 -5.52 -35.87 14.53
N ALA A 189 -4.75 -36.55 15.36
CA ALA A 189 -3.30 -36.56 15.36
C ALA A 189 -2.75 -36.95 13.99
N GLU A 190 -1.83 -36.13 13.49
CA GLU A 190 -1.18 -36.28 12.20
C GLU A 190 -0.33 -37.54 12.15
N THR A 191 -0.54 -38.34 11.11
CA THR A 191 0.42 -39.35 10.66
C THR A 191 1.59 -38.60 10.00
N SER A 192 2.79 -38.77 10.55
CA SER A 192 4.03 -38.15 10.05
C SER A 192 4.50 -38.74 8.71
N GLY A 193 3.83 -38.39 7.66
CA GLY A 193 4.32 -38.57 6.30
C GLY A 193 4.53 -37.15 5.70
N VAL A 194 5.75 -36.84 5.29
CA VAL A 194 6.04 -35.60 4.59
C VAL A 194 5.25 -35.63 3.27
N GLU A 195 4.18 -34.84 3.20
CA GLU A 195 3.36 -34.76 1.99
C GLU A 195 4.17 -34.09 0.87
N LYS A 196 4.35 -34.80 -0.24
CA LYS A 196 4.98 -34.29 -1.45
C LYS A 196 3.94 -33.78 -2.42
N VAL A 197 4.15 -32.58 -2.93
CA VAL A 197 3.28 -31.94 -3.89
C VAL A 197 4.02 -31.81 -5.22
N THR A 198 3.37 -32.22 -6.30
CA THR A 198 3.85 -31.99 -7.68
C THR A 198 3.07 -30.82 -8.27
N ILE A 199 3.78 -29.80 -8.74
CA ILE A 199 3.25 -28.61 -9.38
C ILE A 199 3.73 -28.61 -10.83
N SER A 200 2.82 -28.44 -11.76
CA SER A 200 3.13 -28.44 -13.20
C SER A 200 3.81 -27.14 -13.62
N GLY A 201 4.68 -27.24 -14.62
CA GLY A 201 5.26 -26.08 -15.29
C GLY A 201 4.19 -25.16 -15.86
N ARG A 202 4.53 -23.90 -16.02
CA ARG A 202 3.61 -22.79 -16.38
C ARG A 202 2.50 -22.52 -15.35
N THR A 203 2.63 -23.04 -14.14
CA THR A 203 1.80 -22.60 -13.02
C THR A 203 2.21 -21.21 -12.61
N GLN A 204 1.23 -20.32 -12.45
CA GLN A 204 1.48 -18.96 -11.99
C GLN A 204 2.00 -18.98 -10.55
N ALA A 205 3.05 -18.20 -10.34
CA ALA A 205 3.54 -17.87 -9.01
C ALA A 205 3.02 -16.47 -8.64
N MET A 206 2.32 -16.37 -7.52
CA MET A 206 1.72 -15.12 -7.04
C MET A 206 2.35 -14.72 -5.73
N THR A 207 2.71 -13.47 -5.59
CA THR A 207 3.16 -12.97 -4.29
C THR A 207 2.04 -13.12 -3.26
N ARG A 208 2.40 -13.29 -2.01
CA ARG A 208 1.42 -13.38 -0.92
C ARG A 208 0.53 -12.13 -0.87
N ALA A 209 1.12 -10.96 -1.04
CA ALA A 209 0.42 -9.69 -1.06
C ALA A 209 -0.67 -9.60 -2.14
N SER A 210 -0.44 -10.21 -3.31
CA SER A 210 -1.43 -10.23 -4.39
C SER A 210 -2.49 -11.31 -4.20
N GLN A 211 -2.12 -12.47 -3.67
CA GLN A 211 -3.03 -13.60 -3.47
C GLN A 211 -4.00 -13.38 -2.30
N GLU A 212 -3.54 -12.76 -1.22
CA GLU A 212 -4.34 -12.54 -0.01
C GLU A 212 -5.29 -11.34 -0.13
N ARG A 213 -5.35 -10.72 -1.30
CA ARG A 213 -6.26 -9.63 -1.61
C ARG A 213 -7.60 -10.16 -2.10
N SER A 214 -8.69 -9.53 -1.66
CA SER A 214 -10.04 -9.80 -2.13
C SER A 214 -10.43 -8.85 -3.27
N ALA A 215 -11.20 -9.31 -4.25
CA ALA A 215 -11.81 -8.44 -5.26
C ALA A 215 -12.82 -7.42 -4.70
N LYS A 216 -13.14 -7.51 -3.41
CA LYS A 216 -13.99 -6.56 -2.69
C LYS A 216 -13.18 -5.47 -1.98
N ASP A 217 -11.86 -5.62 -1.92
CA ASP A 217 -11.01 -4.65 -1.28
C ASP A 217 -11.00 -3.32 -2.05
N ILE A 218 -10.66 -2.26 -1.33
CA ILE A 218 -10.40 -0.95 -1.89
C ILE A 218 -8.88 -0.80 -2.01
N LEU A 219 -8.39 -0.64 -3.24
CA LEU A 219 -6.97 -0.45 -3.50
C LEU A 219 -6.61 1.03 -3.36
N ILE A 220 -5.58 1.33 -2.60
CA ILE A 220 -4.94 2.65 -2.57
C ILE A 220 -3.52 2.47 -3.09
N LEU A 221 -3.22 3.09 -4.21
CA LEU A 221 -1.98 2.89 -4.95
C LEU A 221 -1.23 4.21 -5.06
N GLU A 222 0.00 4.23 -4.55
CA GLU A 222 0.97 5.32 -4.68
C GLU A 222 2.31 4.74 -5.04
N MET A 223 2.81 5.07 -6.22
CA MET A 223 4.11 4.59 -6.70
C MET A 223 4.69 5.51 -7.77
N GLY A 224 6.00 5.42 -7.96
CA GLY A 224 6.71 6.14 -9.01
C GLY A 224 7.81 7.07 -8.50
N SER A 225 7.72 7.57 -7.26
CA SER A 225 8.71 8.48 -6.68
C SER A 225 10.14 7.90 -6.68
N ASN A 226 10.28 6.59 -6.54
CA ASN A 226 11.57 5.89 -6.57
C ASN A 226 11.93 5.38 -7.98
N GLY A 227 11.28 5.88 -9.03
CA GLY A 227 11.52 5.45 -10.42
C GLY A 227 10.87 4.11 -10.78
N GLY A 228 11.47 3.37 -11.73
CA GLY A 228 10.94 2.10 -12.24
C GLY A 228 9.96 2.25 -13.41
N TRP A 229 9.89 3.45 -14.00
CA TRP A 229 9.02 3.80 -15.14
C TRP A 229 9.71 4.71 -16.17
N GLU A 230 11.06 4.87 -16.09
CA GLU A 230 11.91 5.56 -17.07
C GLU A 230 11.44 6.99 -17.42
N ASN A 231 10.73 7.68 -16.53
CA ASN A 231 10.05 8.95 -16.76
C ASN A 231 9.05 8.91 -17.93
N ASP A 232 8.52 7.74 -18.26
CA ASP A 232 7.46 7.53 -19.23
C ASP A 232 6.11 7.36 -18.49
N TYR A 233 5.29 8.38 -18.48
CA TYR A 233 3.96 8.35 -17.83
C TYR A 233 3.06 7.23 -18.38
N GLN A 234 3.20 6.85 -19.64
CA GLN A 234 2.43 5.73 -20.20
C GLN A 234 2.85 4.40 -19.58
N GLN A 235 4.13 4.21 -19.31
CA GLN A 235 4.63 3.03 -18.62
C GLN A 235 4.12 2.99 -17.17
N LEU A 236 4.17 4.11 -16.45
CA LEU A 236 3.65 4.20 -15.09
C LEU A 236 2.14 3.91 -15.03
N ILE A 237 1.36 4.51 -15.95
CA ILE A 237 -0.08 4.26 -16.07
C ILE A 237 -0.35 2.78 -16.36
N LEU A 238 0.39 2.16 -17.27
CA LEU A 238 0.25 0.73 -17.56
C LEU A 238 0.53 -0.14 -16.34
N GLN A 239 1.50 0.24 -15.50
CA GLN A 239 1.79 -0.46 -14.24
C GLN A 239 0.60 -0.38 -13.27
N TYR A 240 -0.01 0.79 -13.08
CA TYR A 240 -1.22 0.95 -12.30
C TYR A 240 -2.38 0.12 -12.86
N ASP A 241 -2.63 0.21 -14.17
CA ASP A 241 -3.71 -0.51 -14.86
C ASP A 241 -3.56 -2.02 -14.69
N ASN A 242 -2.33 -2.55 -14.79
CA ASN A 242 -2.06 -3.97 -14.59
C ASN A 242 -2.36 -4.42 -13.15
N ILE A 243 -2.04 -3.62 -12.14
CA ILE A 243 -2.41 -3.92 -10.75
C ILE A 243 -3.93 -3.96 -10.61
N ILE A 244 -4.62 -2.94 -11.08
CA ILE A 244 -6.08 -2.82 -10.98
C ILE A 244 -6.75 -3.99 -11.70
N LEU A 245 -6.37 -4.26 -12.95
CA LEU A 245 -6.93 -5.33 -13.77
C LEU A 245 -6.72 -6.71 -13.14
N ASN A 246 -5.48 -7.01 -12.74
CA ASN A 246 -5.15 -8.35 -12.21
C ASN A 246 -5.68 -8.55 -10.78
N SER A 247 -5.95 -7.48 -10.05
CA SER A 247 -6.55 -7.58 -8.72
C SER A 247 -8.01 -8.02 -8.75
N GLY A 248 -8.72 -7.69 -9.81
CA GLY A 248 -10.18 -7.81 -9.87
C GLY A 248 -10.94 -6.83 -8.96
N CYS A 249 -10.23 -5.96 -8.22
CA CYS A 249 -10.85 -4.93 -7.38
C CYS A 249 -11.58 -3.90 -8.25
N LYS A 250 -12.75 -3.50 -7.78
CA LYS A 250 -13.58 -2.50 -8.48
C LYS A 250 -13.36 -1.09 -7.95
N TYR A 251 -12.83 -0.99 -6.74
CA TYR A 251 -12.67 0.26 -6.01
C TYR A 251 -11.19 0.54 -5.84
N TYR A 252 -10.76 1.71 -6.26
CA TYR A 252 -9.36 2.11 -6.14
C TYR A 252 -9.21 3.62 -6.05
N ILE A 253 -8.12 4.06 -5.46
CA ILE A 253 -7.69 5.47 -5.41
C ILE A 253 -6.23 5.48 -5.85
N ILE A 254 -5.92 6.30 -6.85
CA ILE A 254 -4.54 6.59 -7.26
C ILE A 254 -4.11 7.84 -6.51
N VAL A 255 -3.08 7.72 -5.70
CA VAL A 255 -2.53 8.78 -4.87
C VAL A 255 -1.35 9.42 -5.58
N GLY A 256 -1.39 10.73 -5.72
CA GLY A 256 -0.33 11.50 -6.37
C GLY A 256 0.90 11.62 -5.49
N ASP A 257 2.02 11.93 -6.13
CA ASP A 257 3.31 12.15 -5.50
C ASP A 257 3.28 13.32 -4.51
N THR A 258 4.22 13.30 -3.59
CA THR A 258 4.36 14.26 -2.50
C THR A 258 5.60 15.15 -2.62
N ASP A 259 6.44 14.91 -3.61
CA ASP A 259 7.65 15.69 -3.84
C ASP A 259 7.34 17.12 -4.26
N ASP A 260 8.24 18.05 -3.90
CA ASP A 260 8.09 19.43 -4.31
C ASP A 260 8.35 19.61 -5.80
N PRO A 261 7.48 20.35 -6.53
CA PRO A 261 7.61 20.51 -7.97
C PRO A 261 8.91 21.19 -8.39
N ALA A 262 9.52 21.98 -7.52
CA ALA A 262 10.80 22.67 -7.79
C ALA A 262 11.95 21.69 -8.02
N ASP A 263 11.85 20.48 -7.46
CA ASP A 263 12.82 19.40 -7.60
C ASP A 263 12.41 18.41 -8.70
N SER A 264 11.20 18.52 -9.23
CA SER A 264 10.75 17.70 -10.36
C SER A 264 11.30 18.25 -11.67
N ALA A 265 11.74 17.34 -12.56
CA ALA A 265 12.22 17.68 -13.92
C ALA A 265 11.15 18.35 -14.81
N ASP A 266 9.91 18.44 -14.35
CA ASP A 266 8.73 18.81 -15.14
C ASP A 266 8.44 20.30 -15.21
N GLY A 267 9.23 21.16 -14.54
CA GLY A 267 9.14 22.59 -14.71
C GLY A 267 7.80 23.19 -14.27
N TYR A 268 7.27 22.74 -13.11
CA TYR A 268 6.08 23.34 -12.52
C TYR A 268 6.17 24.88 -12.51
N GLN A 269 5.20 25.52 -13.09
CA GLN A 269 5.04 26.96 -13.04
C GLN A 269 4.07 27.29 -11.90
N GLY A 270 4.56 27.80 -10.80
CA GLY A 270 3.80 28.05 -9.57
C GLY A 270 2.42 28.68 -9.76
N ALA A 271 1.71 28.90 -8.68
CA ALA A 271 0.33 29.37 -8.66
C ALA A 271 0.13 30.81 -9.18
N TYR A 272 1.18 31.43 -9.72
CA TYR A 272 1.16 32.79 -10.26
C TYR A 272 1.69 32.82 -11.70
N ASP A 273 1.04 33.59 -12.57
CA ASP A 273 1.52 33.84 -13.93
C ASP A 273 2.73 34.79 -13.96
N SER A 274 3.26 35.05 -15.18
CA SER A 274 4.39 35.97 -15.39
C SER A 274 4.11 37.41 -14.96
N ASP A 275 2.85 37.79 -14.87
CA ASP A 275 2.41 39.13 -14.47
C ASP A 275 2.11 39.23 -12.98
N GLY A 276 2.33 38.12 -12.23
CA GLY A 276 2.13 38.02 -10.78
C GLY A 276 0.67 37.86 -10.36
N ASN A 277 -0.23 37.51 -11.28
CA ASN A 277 -1.61 37.18 -10.94
C ASN A 277 -1.71 35.73 -10.45
N TYR A 278 -2.52 35.53 -9.39
CA TYR A 278 -2.81 34.17 -8.92
C TYR A 278 -3.69 33.43 -9.92
N VAL A 279 -3.16 32.34 -10.45
CA VAL A 279 -3.84 31.49 -11.46
C VAL A 279 -4.26 30.12 -10.90
N GLY A 280 -3.97 29.87 -9.63
CA GLY A 280 -4.25 28.60 -8.95
C GLY A 280 -3.04 27.68 -8.92
N ILE A 281 -3.11 26.66 -8.07
CA ILE A 281 -2.10 25.61 -8.01
C ILE A 281 -2.33 24.68 -9.19
N GLY A 282 -1.44 24.74 -10.19
CA GLY A 282 -1.49 23.89 -11.37
C GLY A 282 -1.02 22.46 -11.04
N ASP A 283 -1.40 21.51 -11.89
CA ASP A 283 -0.84 20.17 -11.88
C ASP A 283 0.59 20.19 -12.46
N THR A 284 1.48 19.37 -11.93
CA THR A 284 2.70 18.98 -12.62
C THR A 284 2.36 18.12 -13.85
N SER A 285 3.32 17.88 -14.75
CA SER A 285 3.11 16.97 -15.88
C SER A 285 2.71 15.57 -15.42
N TRP A 286 3.30 15.10 -14.33
CA TRP A 286 2.95 13.82 -13.72
C TRP A 286 1.49 13.82 -13.19
N GLU A 287 1.14 14.79 -12.38
CA GLU A 287 -0.22 14.93 -11.84
C GLU A 287 -1.27 15.04 -12.95
N ALA A 288 -0.96 15.81 -14.00
CA ALA A 288 -1.82 15.95 -15.17
C ALA A 288 -2.02 14.62 -15.92
N ALA A 289 -0.95 13.82 -16.07
CA ALA A 289 -1.03 12.51 -16.70
C ALA A 289 -1.91 11.54 -15.88
N LEU A 290 -1.73 11.48 -14.56
CA LEU A 290 -2.56 10.64 -13.68
C LEU A 290 -4.01 11.12 -13.63
N ARG A 291 -4.25 12.43 -13.57
CA ARG A 291 -5.61 12.99 -13.62
C ARG A 291 -6.32 12.67 -14.95
N LEU A 292 -5.58 12.74 -16.06
CA LEU A 292 -6.14 12.39 -17.38
C LEU A 292 -6.52 10.90 -17.46
N ALA A 293 -5.68 10.02 -16.88
CA ALA A 293 -5.88 8.57 -16.92
C ALA A 293 -7.00 8.12 -15.97
N TYR A 294 -7.06 8.66 -14.75
CA TYR A 294 -7.89 8.13 -13.67
C TYR A 294 -9.06 9.01 -13.24
N GLY A 295 -9.13 10.25 -13.73
CA GLY A 295 -10.27 11.15 -13.46
C GLY A 295 -10.54 11.32 -11.97
N ASP A 296 -11.77 11.00 -11.56
CA ASP A 296 -12.22 11.13 -10.17
C ASP A 296 -11.51 10.17 -9.20
N HIS A 297 -10.91 9.09 -9.70
CA HIS A 297 -10.12 8.16 -8.89
C HIS A 297 -8.73 8.68 -8.52
N PHE A 298 -8.28 9.78 -9.13
CA PHE A 298 -7.00 10.40 -8.82
C PHE A 298 -7.14 11.38 -7.65
N PHE A 299 -6.34 11.17 -6.62
CA PHE A 299 -6.18 12.09 -5.49
C PHE A 299 -4.85 12.84 -5.63
N ASN A 300 -4.90 14.14 -5.92
CA ASN A 300 -3.72 14.99 -5.97
C ASN A 300 -3.28 15.35 -4.55
N THR A 301 -2.34 14.61 -4.00
CA THR A 301 -1.81 14.77 -2.65
C THR A 301 -1.24 16.16 -2.45
N ARG A 302 -0.35 16.63 -3.34
CA ARG A 302 0.31 17.92 -3.23
C ARG A 302 -0.67 19.08 -3.15
N THR A 303 -1.61 19.16 -4.09
CA THR A 303 -2.61 20.22 -4.10
C THR A 303 -3.49 20.19 -2.86
N TYR A 304 -3.90 18.99 -2.42
CA TYR A 304 -4.67 18.83 -1.19
C TYR A 304 -3.90 19.32 0.04
N MET A 305 -2.64 18.92 0.17
CA MET A 305 -1.79 19.26 1.32
C MET A 305 -1.51 20.76 1.40
N ILE A 306 -1.30 21.43 0.25
CA ILE A 306 -1.14 22.88 0.20
C ILE A 306 -2.41 23.60 0.68
N GLN A 307 -3.57 23.12 0.28
CA GLN A 307 -4.86 23.77 0.58
C GLN A 307 -5.39 23.44 1.98
N ASN A 308 -5.16 22.24 2.46
CA ASN A 308 -5.83 21.72 3.66
C ASN A 308 -4.87 21.25 4.76
N GLY A 309 -3.60 20.94 4.42
CA GLY A 309 -2.69 20.24 5.32
C GLY A 309 -2.50 20.90 6.68
N LEU A 310 -2.28 22.22 6.71
CA LEU A 310 -2.15 22.95 7.96
C LEU A 310 -3.45 22.97 8.75
N SER A 311 -4.58 23.22 8.08
CA SER A 311 -5.89 23.29 8.75
C SER A 311 -6.35 21.93 9.29
N ASP A 312 -6.09 20.83 8.60
CA ASP A 312 -6.38 19.48 9.09
C ASP A 312 -5.62 19.20 10.41
N CYS A 313 -4.42 19.77 10.54
CA CYS A 313 -3.56 19.58 11.70
C CYS A 313 -3.73 20.66 12.79
N GLY A 314 -4.58 21.66 12.55
CA GLY A 314 -4.73 22.80 13.47
C GLY A 314 -3.47 23.66 13.61
N LEU A 315 -2.66 23.73 12.56
CA LEU A 315 -1.44 24.52 12.48
C LEU A 315 -1.73 25.90 11.86
N ASP A 316 -1.10 26.93 12.40
CA ASP A 316 -1.18 28.28 11.85
C ASP A 316 -0.24 28.44 10.65
N THR A 317 -0.71 29.14 9.62
CA THR A 317 0.08 29.46 8.43
C THR A 317 1.16 30.47 8.79
N THR A 318 2.41 30.18 8.47
CA THR A 318 3.57 31.07 8.64
C THR A 318 3.87 31.86 7.35
N THR A 319 4.83 32.79 7.43
CA THR A 319 5.32 33.52 6.25
C THR A 319 5.99 32.56 5.26
N ASP A 320 6.74 31.58 5.76
CA ASP A 320 7.44 30.60 4.92
C ASP A 320 6.46 29.68 4.20
N ASP A 321 5.34 29.33 4.83
CA ASP A 321 4.26 28.58 4.18
C ASP A 321 3.66 29.36 3.01
N LEU A 322 3.47 30.67 3.17
CA LEU A 322 2.96 31.52 2.06
C LEU A 322 3.94 31.54 0.88
N GLU A 323 5.24 31.54 1.14
CA GLU A 323 6.25 31.49 0.07
C GLU A 323 6.30 30.09 -0.58
N ASN A 324 6.19 29.03 0.21
CA ASN A 324 6.08 27.66 -0.32
C ASN A 324 4.82 27.51 -1.17
N PHE A 325 3.69 27.99 -0.69
CA PHE A 325 2.42 27.98 -1.42
C PHE A 325 2.53 28.68 -2.79
N LYS A 326 3.19 29.84 -2.88
CA LYS A 326 3.43 30.55 -4.14
C LYS A 326 4.25 29.73 -5.14
N LYS A 327 5.12 28.86 -4.65
CA LYS A 327 5.93 27.95 -5.46
C LYS A 327 5.18 26.66 -5.80
N GLY A 328 4.02 26.41 -5.22
CA GLY A 328 3.28 25.17 -5.32
C GLY A 328 3.85 24.04 -4.45
N ASN A 329 4.62 24.38 -3.44
CA ASN A 329 5.24 23.42 -2.53
C ASN A 329 4.37 23.23 -1.27
N ILE A 330 4.45 22.04 -0.69
CA ILE A 330 3.82 21.69 0.58
C ILE A 330 4.56 22.39 1.71
N SER A 331 3.83 22.80 2.77
CA SER A 331 4.40 23.40 3.96
C SER A 331 5.48 22.53 4.61
N GLU A 332 6.61 23.14 5.00
CA GLU A 332 7.66 22.46 5.75
C GLU A 332 7.21 22.02 7.16
N GLN A 333 6.17 22.64 7.72
CA GLN A 333 5.57 22.19 8.98
C GLN A 333 4.99 20.76 8.89
N LEU A 334 4.73 20.25 7.68
CA LEU A 334 4.18 18.91 7.42
C LEU A 334 5.27 17.92 7.03
N ARG A 335 6.53 18.36 6.88
CA ARG A 335 7.64 17.53 6.39
C ARG A 335 8.59 17.12 7.49
N TYR A 336 9.15 15.93 7.36
CA TYR A 336 10.28 15.44 8.14
C TYR A 336 11.61 15.78 7.46
N ASP A 337 11.65 15.62 6.17
CA ASP A 337 12.76 16.02 5.29
C ASP A 337 12.19 16.43 3.91
N TRP A 338 13.02 16.58 2.91
CA TRP A 338 12.63 17.10 1.59
C TRP A 338 11.63 16.19 0.85
N THR A 339 11.54 14.90 1.17
CA THR A 339 10.65 13.93 0.53
C THR A 339 9.63 13.30 1.48
N HIS A 340 9.98 13.13 2.77
CA HIS A 340 9.10 12.46 3.73
C HIS A 340 8.27 13.42 4.54
N PHE A 341 7.07 13.03 4.90
CA PHE A 341 6.24 13.75 5.87
C PHE A 341 6.62 13.46 7.32
N ASN A 342 6.29 14.37 8.21
CA ASN A 342 6.21 14.12 9.64
C ASN A 342 4.82 13.58 10.02
N CYS A 343 4.52 13.40 11.30
CA CYS A 343 3.23 12.88 11.76
C CYS A 343 2.03 13.73 11.29
N TYR A 344 2.18 15.06 11.25
CA TYR A 344 1.14 15.95 10.75
C TYR A 344 0.87 15.74 9.25
N GLY A 345 1.94 15.63 8.45
CA GLY A 345 1.83 15.39 7.03
C GLY A 345 1.15 14.05 6.71
N TYR A 346 1.58 12.95 7.35
CA TYR A 346 0.92 11.65 7.16
C TYR A 346 -0.53 11.64 7.62
N TYR A 347 -0.84 12.29 8.74
CA TYR A 347 -2.19 12.44 9.23
C TYR A 347 -3.09 13.18 8.21
N SER A 348 -2.66 14.35 7.73
CA SER A 348 -3.44 15.13 6.75
C SER A 348 -3.57 14.40 5.41
N LYS A 349 -2.52 13.72 4.94
CA LYS A 349 -2.60 12.85 3.75
C LYS A 349 -3.68 11.79 3.94
N GLY A 350 -3.69 11.11 5.09
CA GLY A 350 -4.72 10.13 5.44
C GLY A 350 -6.15 10.72 5.45
N ILE A 351 -6.32 11.94 6.01
CA ILE A 351 -7.60 12.68 5.93
C ILE A 351 -8.00 12.96 4.48
N GLY A 352 -7.05 13.36 3.63
CA GLY A 352 -7.31 13.63 2.22
C GLY A 352 -7.77 12.39 1.45
N VAL A 353 -7.08 11.27 1.63
CA VAL A 353 -7.46 9.99 1.02
C VAL A 353 -8.82 9.50 1.57
N TYR A 354 -9.08 9.68 2.87
CA TYR A 354 -10.38 9.39 3.46
C TYR A 354 -11.49 10.21 2.78
N LYS A 355 -11.32 11.54 2.67
CA LYS A 355 -12.28 12.42 2.00
C LYS A 355 -12.53 12.00 0.53
N LYS A 356 -11.46 11.58 -0.18
CA LYS A 356 -11.58 11.07 -1.56
C LYS A 356 -12.42 9.80 -1.62
N GLY A 357 -12.25 8.87 -0.70
CA GLY A 357 -13.07 7.67 -0.65
C GLY A 357 -14.54 7.95 -0.28
N VAL A 358 -14.82 8.96 0.57
CA VAL A 358 -16.19 9.44 0.80
C VAL A 358 -16.79 10.04 -0.48
N GLU A 359 -16.03 10.86 -1.21
CA GLU A 359 -16.45 11.43 -2.50
C GLU A 359 -16.82 10.34 -3.51
N LEU A 360 -16.03 9.26 -3.57
CA LEU A 360 -16.26 8.11 -4.44
C LEU A 360 -17.34 7.15 -3.92
N GLY A 361 -17.85 7.35 -2.70
CA GLY A 361 -18.86 6.48 -2.10
C GLY A 361 -18.33 5.12 -1.63
N TYR A 362 -17.02 5.01 -1.34
CA TYR A 362 -16.38 3.77 -0.88
C TYR A 362 -16.63 3.51 0.59
N TRP A 363 -16.73 4.56 1.37
CA TRP A 363 -17.11 4.56 2.79
C TRP A 363 -17.89 5.84 3.13
N SER A 364 -18.54 5.86 4.30
CA SER A 364 -19.38 6.97 4.79
C SER A 364 -18.75 7.67 5.99
#